data_b06b9074a31a917960189b31f21874cb
#
_entry.id   b06b9074a31a917960189b31f21874cb
#
_cell.length_a   1.000
_cell.length_b   1.000
_cell.length_c   1.000
_cell.angle_alpha   90.00
_cell.angle_beta   90.00
_cell.angle_gamma   90.00
#
_symmetry.space_group_name_H-M   'P 1'
#
loop_
_entity.id
_entity.type
_entity.pdbx_description
1 polymer ?
#
loop_
_entity_poly.entity_id
_entity_poly.type
_entity_poly.pdbx_seq_one_letter_code
_entity_poly.pdbx_strand_id
1 'polypeptide(L)'
;MIGAELMARAVERQGVKTVFGLPGHLEAFFGALQERDIRLINMRHEAAVVTGADGYARTRRGLGVACVTAGPGLANALGGLATAWEACTPLLLLCGRNPFATMDSGIHQEMDHPAAVRDMTKWARTVHDPSRLAEYIDMACRIALSGRPGPVLLDVPRDLAEAEVNEERAQESLGPLIRAQAPAADGEAVVRAAQLLMEVEHPLIIAGGGAYWSGAGPALRKLANDFRLPVMAQGLARGLVPEDMEVGFSWPLAHPAAKEADLVLVAGSRLN
;
A
#
# COMPACT_ATOMS: atom_id res chain seq x y z
N MET A 1 -6.93 -25.32 -13.71
CA MET A 1 -7.19 -23.88 -13.92
C MET A 1 -5.98 -23.23 -14.57
N ILE A 2 -6.11 -22.00 -15.10
CA ILE A 2 -4.95 -21.26 -15.58
C ILE A 2 -4.38 -20.34 -14.48
N GLY A 3 -3.12 -19.89 -14.67
CA GLY A 3 -2.43 -19.00 -13.71
C GLY A 3 -3.21 -17.72 -13.40
N ALA A 4 -3.88 -17.12 -14.38
CA ALA A 4 -4.71 -15.93 -14.21
C ALA A 4 -5.91 -16.15 -13.24
N GLU A 5 -6.53 -17.32 -13.28
CA GLU A 5 -7.58 -17.69 -12.31
C GLU A 5 -7.03 -17.86 -10.91
N LEU A 6 -5.81 -18.44 -10.78
CA LEU A 6 -5.11 -18.56 -9.50
C LEU A 6 -4.78 -17.18 -8.94
N MET A 7 -4.31 -16.25 -9.79
CA MET A 7 -4.09 -14.84 -9.39
C MET A 7 -5.38 -14.18 -8.88
N ALA A 8 -6.48 -14.35 -9.61
CA ALA A 8 -7.76 -13.76 -9.23
C ALA A 8 -8.27 -14.31 -7.89
N ARG A 9 -8.13 -15.62 -7.64
CA ARG A 9 -8.41 -16.24 -6.32
C ARG A 9 -7.55 -15.64 -5.21
N ALA A 10 -6.24 -15.45 -5.47
CA ALA A 10 -5.33 -14.88 -4.50
C ALA A 10 -5.69 -13.42 -4.15
N VAL A 11 -6.04 -12.62 -5.14
CA VAL A 11 -6.49 -11.23 -4.94
C VAL A 11 -7.82 -11.18 -4.18
N GLU A 12 -8.78 -12.04 -4.53
CA GLU A 12 -10.09 -12.13 -3.87
C GLU A 12 -9.97 -12.44 -2.38
N ARG A 13 -9.13 -13.42 -2.02
CA ARG A 13 -8.94 -13.83 -0.59
C ARG A 13 -8.28 -12.76 0.27
N GLN A 14 -7.58 -11.78 -0.35
CA GLN A 14 -7.08 -10.59 0.35
C GLN A 14 -8.20 -9.60 0.69
N GLY A 15 -9.44 -9.86 0.27
CA GLY A 15 -10.59 -8.99 0.48
C GLY A 15 -10.67 -7.83 -0.50
N VAL A 16 -9.93 -7.92 -1.61
CA VAL A 16 -9.96 -6.91 -2.68
C VAL A 16 -11.29 -6.97 -3.41
N LYS A 17 -11.96 -5.83 -3.54
CA LYS A 17 -13.24 -5.67 -4.24
C LYS A 17 -13.14 -4.82 -5.51
N THR A 18 -11.99 -4.18 -5.71
CA THR A 18 -11.79 -3.29 -6.85
C THR A 18 -10.34 -3.34 -7.31
N VAL A 19 -10.13 -3.55 -8.59
CA VAL A 19 -8.83 -3.48 -9.27
C VAL A 19 -8.90 -2.36 -10.30
N PHE A 20 -7.90 -1.51 -10.32
CA PHE A 20 -7.71 -0.49 -11.35
C PHE A 20 -6.78 -1.05 -12.42
N GLY A 21 -7.13 -0.93 -13.69
CA GLY A 21 -6.34 -1.56 -14.74
C GLY A 21 -6.39 -0.85 -16.09
N LEU A 22 -5.35 -1.09 -16.88
CA LEU A 22 -5.30 -0.81 -18.30
C LEU A 22 -4.85 -2.11 -18.99
N PRO A 23 -5.66 -2.67 -19.92
CA PRO A 23 -5.35 -3.95 -20.55
C PRO A 23 -4.00 -3.98 -21.27
N GLY A 24 -3.37 -5.14 -21.23
CA GLY A 24 -2.11 -5.47 -21.90
C GLY A 24 -1.35 -6.55 -21.13
N HIS A 25 -0.94 -7.62 -21.76
CA HIS A 25 -0.22 -8.80 -21.25
C HIS A 25 -0.96 -9.63 -20.17
N LEU A 26 -1.93 -9.08 -19.44
CA LEU A 26 -2.69 -9.77 -18.39
C LEU A 26 -4.20 -9.78 -18.66
N GLU A 27 -4.61 -9.87 -19.92
CA GLU A 27 -6.03 -9.92 -20.31
C GLU A 27 -6.77 -11.12 -19.70
N ALA A 28 -6.10 -12.28 -19.60
CA ALA A 28 -6.66 -13.46 -18.93
C ALA A 28 -6.97 -13.20 -17.44
N PHE A 29 -6.15 -12.43 -16.75
CA PHE A 29 -6.42 -12.02 -15.38
C PHE A 29 -7.64 -11.10 -15.27
N PHE A 30 -7.80 -10.15 -16.19
CA PHE A 30 -9.01 -9.31 -16.23
C PHE A 30 -10.27 -10.12 -16.50
N GLY A 31 -10.21 -11.14 -17.38
CA GLY A 31 -11.30 -12.09 -17.58
C GLY A 31 -11.65 -12.84 -16.28
N ALA A 32 -10.64 -13.37 -15.60
CA ALA A 32 -10.82 -14.09 -14.35
C ALA A 32 -11.39 -13.22 -13.20
N LEU A 33 -11.14 -11.91 -13.19
CA LEU A 33 -11.75 -10.97 -12.22
C LEU A 33 -13.25 -10.80 -12.46
N GLN A 34 -13.71 -10.81 -13.74
CA GLN A 34 -15.14 -10.67 -14.08
C GLN A 34 -15.99 -11.85 -13.62
N GLU A 35 -15.39 -13.03 -13.51
CA GLU A 35 -16.05 -14.25 -12.99
C GLU A 35 -16.16 -14.24 -11.45
N ARG A 36 -15.62 -13.20 -10.80
CA ARG A 36 -15.59 -13.01 -9.35
C ARG A 36 -16.22 -11.67 -9.00
N ASP A 37 -16.68 -11.51 -7.79
CA ASP A 37 -17.22 -10.24 -7.29
C ASP A 37 -16.09 -9.19 -7.07
N ILE A 38 -15.29 -8.96 -8.14
CA ILE A 38 -14.20 -7.98 -8.17
C ILE A 38 -14.45 -7.00 -9.33
N ARG A 39 -14.69 -5.75 -8.99
CA ARG A 39 -14.91 -4.69 -9.96
C ARG A 39 -13.61 -4.29 -10.63
N LEU A 40 -13.53 -4.37 -11.96
CA LEU A 40 -12.45 -3.80 -12.74
C LEU A 40 -12.79 -2.36 -13.15
N ILE A 41 -11.96 -1.40 -12.73
CA ILE A 41 -12.02 -0.01 -13.18
C ILE A 41 -11.01 0.17 -14.31
N ASN A 42 -11.51 0.17 -15.54
CA ASN A 42 -10.68 0.38 -16.71
C ASN A 42 -10.35 1.87 -16.89
N MET A 43 -9.05 2.19 -16.84
CA MET A 43 -8.52 3.55 -16.98
C MET A 43 -7.99 3.77 -18.40
N ARG A 44 -7.61 5.01 -18.73
CA ARG A 44 -7.10 5.39 -20.08
C ARG A 44 -5.62 5.77 -20.08
N HIS A 45 -4.97 5.74 -18.92
CA HIS A 45 -3.54 6.02 -18.76
C HIS A 45 -3.04 5.36 -17.47
N GLU A 46 -1.84 4.78 -17.49
CA GLU A 46 -1.31 3.97 -16.38
C GLU A 46 -1.04 4.82 -15.13
N ALA A 47 -0.68 6.09 -15.27
CA ALA A 47 -0.61 6.99 -14.12
C ALA A 47 -1.97 7.08 -13.41
N ALA A 48 -3.08 7.14 -14.17
CA ALA A 48 -4.42 7.14 -13.59
C ALA A 48 -4.79 5.79 -12.96
N VAL A 49 -4.29 4.66 -13.48
CA VAL A 49 -4.44 3.33 -12.87
C VAL A 49 -3.86 3.34 -11.46
N VAL A 50 -2.60 3.76 -11.31
CA VAL A 50 -1.91 3.74 -10.02
C VAL A 50 -2.47 4.78 -9.06
N THR A 51 -2.74 6.02 -9.52
CA THR A 51 -3.33 7.06 -8.67
C THR A 51 -4.77 6.74 -8.25
N GLY A 52 -5.54 6.06 -9.09
CA GLY A 52 -6.87 5.55 -8.74
C GLY A 52 -6.80 4.51 -7.63
N ALA A 53 -5.89 3.53 -7.76
CA ALA A 53 -5.66 2.51 -6.73
C ALA A 53 -5.11 3.12 -5.42
N ASP A 54 -4.22 4.12 -5.51
CA ASP A 54 -3.71 4.87 -4.36
C ASP A 54 -4.84 5.62 -3.63
N GLY A 55 -5.66 6.39 -4.35
CA GLY A 55 -6.80 7.10 -3.78
C GLY A 55 -7.82 6.15 -3.13
N TYR A 56 -8.11 5.02 -3.77
CA TYR A 56 -8.99 3.98 -3.23
C TYR A 56 -8.42 3.37 -1.94
N ALA A 57 -7.12 3.03 -1.93
CA ALA A 57 -6.45 2.49 -0.74
C ALA A 57 -6.52 3.48 0.44
N ARG A 58 -6.26 4.76 0.19
CA ARG A 58 -6.33 5.82 1.20
C ARG A 58 -7.74 5.96 1.77
N THR A 59 -8.75 6.00 0.94
CA THR A 59 -10.15 6.16 1.42
C THR A 59 -10.66 4.95 2.20
N ARG A 60 -10.22 3.75 1.83
CA ARG A 60 -10.61 2.49 2.47
C ARG A 60 -9.72 2.06 3.64
N ARG A 61 -8.57 2.72 3.82
CA ARG A 61 -7.48 2.31 4.74
C ARG A 61 -7.07 0.86 4.54
N GLY A 62 -6.86 0.48 3.28
CA GLY A 62 -6.59 -0.90 2.90
C GLY A 62 -5.69 -0.99 1.68
N LEU A 63 -5.58 -2.19 1.13
CA LEU A 63 -4.75 -2.47 -0.03
C LEU A 63 -5.38 -1.89 -1.31
N GLY A 64 -4.62 -1.12 -2.08
CA GLY A 64 -4.92 -0.76 -3.45
C GLY A 64 -4.34 -1.80 -4.41
N VAL A 65 -5.06 -2.11 -5.49
CA VAL A 65 -4.55 -3.01 -6.53
C VAL A 65 -4.62 -2.33 -7.88
N ALA A 66 -3.46 -2.23 -8.53
CA ALA A 66 -3.27 -1.66 -9.86
C ALA A 66 -2.70 -2.72 -10.79
N CYS A 67 -3.11 -2.70 -12.06
CA CYS A 67 -2.60 -3.59 -13.08
C CYS A 67 -2.27 -2.82 -14.36
N VAL A 68 -1.01 -2.91 -14.81
CA VAL A 68 -0.49 -2.19 -16.00
C VAL A 68 0.22 -3.15 -16.94
N THR A 69 0.41 -2.71 -18.18
CA THR A 69 1.16 -3.48 -19.17
C THR A 69 2.68 -3.27 -19.04
N ALA A 70 3.44 -4.04 -19.81
CA ALA A 70 4.90 -4.04 -19.86
C ALA A 70 5.51 -2.71 -20.37
N GLY A 71 6.79 -2.52 -20.09
CA GLY A 71 7.63 -1.48 -20.68
C GLY A 71 7.05 -0.07 -20.49
N PRO A 72 6.63 0.61 -21.59
CA PRO A 72 6.06 1.96 -21.51
C PRO A 72 4.86 2.07 -20.55
N GLY A 73 4.07 1.00 -20.39
CA GLY A 73 2.96 0.99 -19.42
C GLY A 73 3.43 1.14 -17.99
N LEU A 74 4.47 0.40 -17.59
CA LEU A 74 5.08 0.62 -16.28
C LEU A 74 5.74 1.99 -16.18
N ALA A 75 6.44 2.44 -17.20
CA ALA A 75 7.10 3.75 -17.22
C ALA A 75 6.10 4.89 -17.00
N ASN A 76 4.93 4.83 -17.63
CA ASN A 76 3.84 5.80 -17.41
C ASN A 76 3.25 5.75 -15.98
N ALA A 77 3.38 4.64 -15.27
CA ALA A 77 2.87 4.47 -13.92
C ALA A 77 3.80 5.05 -12.83
N LEU A 78 5.07 5.33 -13.13
CA LEU A 78 6.10 5.68 -12.13
C LEU A 78 5.73 6.90 -11.29
N GLY A 79 5.14 7.96 -11.88
CA GLY A 79 4.72 9.15 -11.14
C GLY A 79 3.66 8.85 -10.07
N GLY A 80 2.67 8.01 -10.41
CA GLY A 80 1.68 7.52 -9.45
C GLY A 80 2.30 6.64 -8.36
N LEU A 81 3.25 5.77 -8.74
CA LEU A 81 3.95 4.89 -7.81
C LEU A 81 4.81 5.67 -6.81
N ALA A 82 5.54 6.69 -7.27
CA ALA A 82 6.30 7.60 -6.40
C ALA A 82 5.40 8.32 -5.40
N THR A 83 4.22 8.78 -5.83
CA THR A 83 3.21 9.38 -4.95
C THR A 83 2.72 8.41 -3.88
N ALA A 84 2.41 7.17 -4.26
CA ALA A 84 2.00 6.12 -3.33
C ALA A 84 3.12 5.75 -2.34
N TRP A 85 4.38 5.75 -2.78
CA TRP A 85 5.56 5.52 -1.94
C TRP A 85 5.70 6.59 -0.86
N GLU A 86 5.63 7.87 -1.24
CA GLU A 86 5.72 8.99 -0.29
C GLU A 86 4.57 9.00 0.72
N ALA A 87 3.36 8.68 0.26
CA ALA A 87 2.19 8.57 1.13
C ALA A 87 2.14 7.28 1.97
N CYS A 88 3.12 6.38 1.82
CA CYS A 88 3.13 5.07 2.46
C CYS A 88 1.86 4.26 2.17
N THR A 89 1.32 4.35 0.97
CA THR A 89 0.10 3.65 0.59
C THR A 89 0.39 2.18 0.32
N PRO A 90 -0.26 1.23 1.01
CA PRO A 90 -0.15 -0.18 0.66
C PRO A 90 -0.80 -0.42 -0.70
N LEU A 91 0.01 -0.73 -1.71
CA LEU A 91 -0.41 -0.89 -3.09
C LEU A 91 0.29 -2.09 -3.73
N LEU A 92 -0.49 -2.99 -4.31
CA LEU A 92 -0.01 -4.06 -5.18
C LEU A 92 -0.10 -3.58 -6.63
N LEU A 93 1.06 -3.40 -7.27
CA LEU A 93 1.17 -3.15 -8.69
C LEU A 93 1.49 -4.47 -9.40
N LEU A 94 0.53 -4.98 -10.15
CA LEU A 94 0.70 -6.09 -11.08
C LEU A 94 1.15 -5.52 -12.42
N CYS A 95 2.32 -5.90 -12.88
CA CYS A 95 2.84 -5.49 -14.17
C CYS A 95 2.86 -6.71 -15.11
N GLY A 96 2.19 -6.64 -16.23
CA GLY A 96 2.32 -7.66 -17.26
C GLY A 96 3.70 -7.61 -17.88
N ARG A 97 4.21 -8.75 -18.32
CA ARG A 97 5.50 -8.91 -18.98
C ARG A 97 5.39 -9.83 -20.19
N ASN A 98 6.29 -9.67 -21.13
CA ASN A 98 6.50 -10.61 -22.23
C ASN A 98 6.81 -12.03 -21.71
N PRO A 99 6.48 -13.07 -22.48
CA PRO A 99 6.78 -14.46 -22.10
C PRO A 99 8.25 -14.69 -21.79
N PHE A 100 8.54 -15.59 -20.84
CA PHE A 100 9.92 -15.96 -20.49
C PHE A 100 10.73 -16.45 -21.70
N ALA A 101 10.11 -17.18 -22.60
CA ALA A 101 10.77 -17.69 -23.80
C ALA A 101 11.38 -16.60 -24.70
N THR A 102 10.96 -15.34 -24.52
CA THR A 102 11.40 -14.21 -25.33
C THR A 102 12.19 -13.19 -24.53
N MET A 103 12.55 -13.47 -23.28
CA MET A 103 13.38 -12.58 -22.47
C MET A 103 14.76 -12.38 -23.10
N ASP A 104 15.28 -11.16 -22.97
CA ASP A 104 16.59 -10.74 -23.48
C ASP A 104 16.75 -10.83 -25.02
N SER A 105 15.63 -10.92 -25.74
CA SER A 105 15.61 -10.96 -27.20
C SER A 105 15.36 -9.59 -27.87
N GLY A 106 15.15 -8.53 -27.08
CA GLY A 106 14.90 -7.17 -27.55
C GLY A 106 13.51 -7.00 -28.18
N ILE A 107 12.52 -7.78 -27.74
CA ILE A 107 11.17 -7.68 -28.27
C ILE A 107 10.45 -6.42 -27.76
N HIS A 108 9.36 -6.07 -28.44
CA HIS A 108 8.53 -4.92 -28.09
C HIS A 108 8.14 -4.88 -26.60
N GLN A 109 8.30 -3.72 -25.95
CA GLN A 109 7.99 -3.48 -24.53
C GLN A 109 8.88 -4.23 -23.52
N GLU A 110 10.02 -4.77 -23.93
CA GLU A 110 10.93 -5.40 -22.99
C GLU A 110 11.62 -4.36 -22.09
N MET A 111 11.59 -4.61 -20.77
CA MET A 111 12.21 -3.75 -19.75
C MET A 111 12.46 -4.54 -18.49
N ASP A 112 13.50 -4.20 -17.72
CA ASP A 112 13.70 -4.70 -16.35
C ASP A 112 12.77 -3.93 -15.39
N HIS A 113 11.55 -4.43 -15.24
CA HIS A 113 10.52 -3.81 -14.43
C HIS A 113 10.89 -3.72 -12.95
N PRO A 114 11.40 -4.77 -12.29
CA PRO A 114 11.85 -4.69 -10.90
C PRO A 114 12.95 -3.65 -10.66
N ALA A 115 13.92 -3.52 -11.58
CA ALA A 115 14.98 -2.52 -11.46
C ALA A 115 14.43 -1.09 -11.58
N ALA A 116 13.46 -0.87 -12.49
CA ALA A 116 12.88 0.44 -12.74
C ALA A 116 12.12 1.04 -11.53
N VAL A 117 11.62 0.20 -10.63
CA VAL A 117 10.80 0.62 -9.47
C VAL A 117 11.49 0.43 -8.11
N ARG A 118 12.77 0.07 -8.10
CA ARG A 118 13.51 -0.30 -6.88
C ARG A 118 13.37 0.71 -5.76
N ASP A 119 13.51 1.99 -6.07
CA ASP A 119 13.53 3.07 -5.07
C ASP A 119 12.11 3.55 -4.67
N MET A 120 11.08 3.04 -5.33
CA MET A 120 9.67 3.41 -5.14
C MET A 120 8.80 2.26 -4.66
N THR A 121 9.41 1.12 -4.29
CA THR A 121 8.69 -0.06 -3.80
C THR A 121 9.41 -0.69 -2.61
N LYS A 122 8.63 -1.30 -1.73
CA LYS A 122 9.18 -2.12 -0.63
C LYS A 122 9.76 -3.45 -1.15
N TRP A 123 9.25 -3.92 -2.26
CA TRP A 123 9.60 -5.21 -2.86
C TRP A 123 9.14 -5.23 -4.32
N ALA A 124 10.01 -5.73 -5.18
CA ALA A 124 9.71 -5.93 -6.59
C ALA A 124 10.29 -7.27 -7.04
N ARG A 125 9.48 -8.11 -7.67
CA ARG A 125 9.89 -9.44 -8.15
C ARG A 125 9.15 -9.84 -9.40
N THR A 126 9.85 -10.62 -10.24
CA THR A 126 9.26 -11.37 -11.35
C THR A 126 8.82 -12.75 -10.84
N VAL A 127 7.64 -13.20 -11.22
CA VAL A 127 7.19 -14.57 -10.97
C VAL A 127 7.88 -15.52 -11.95
N HIS A 128 8.31 -16.68 -11.47
CA HIS A 128 9.04 -17.65 -12.29
C HIS A 128 8.32 -19.00 -12.43
N ASP A 129 7.22 -19.20 -11.70
CA ASP A 129 6.47 -20.46 -11.68
C ASP A 129 4.97 -20.16 -11.58
N PRO A 130 4.16 -20.63 -12.55
CA PRO A 130 2.71 -20.36 -12.56
C PRO A 130 2.00 -20.97 -11.34
N SER A 131 2.48 -22.09 -10.82
CA SER A 131 1.91 -22.73 -9.63
C SER A 131 2.09 -21.93 -8.35
N ARG A 132 3.02 -20.97 -8.32
CA ARG A 132 3.34 -20.12 -7.16
C ARG A 132 2.73 -18.72 -7.23
N LEU A 133 1.92 -18.44 -8.24
CA LEU A 133 1.33 -17.10 -8.43
C LEU A 133 0.55 -16.61 -7.20
N ALA A 134 -0.21 -17.49 -6.53
CA ALA A 134 -0.94 -17.12 -5.32
C ALA A 134 0.01 -16.83 -4.14
N GLU A 135 1.04 -17.63 -3.95
CA GLU A 135 2.07 -17.41 -2.93
C GLU A 135 2.75 -16.04 -3.10
N TYR A 136 3.12 -15.68 -4.33
CA TYR A 136 3.73 -14.38 -4.62
C TYR A 136 2.78 -13.20 -4.34
N ILE A 137 1.51 -13.34 -4.70
CA ILE A 137 0.48 -12.30 -4.43
C ILE A 137 0.29 -12.14 -2.91
N ASP A 138 0.16 -13.23 -2.16
CA ASP A 138 0.00 -13.17 -0.71
C ASP A 138 1.22 -12.55 -0.02
N MET A 139 2.42 -12.93 -0.46
CA MET A 139 3.67 -12.34 0.03
C MET A 139 3.72 -10.83 -0.28
N ALA A 140 3.41 -10.44 -1.51
CA ALA A 140 3.37 -9.05 -1.94
C ALA A 140 2.40 -8.23 -1.09
N CYS A 141 1.17 -8.72 -0.91
CA CYS A 141 0.14 -8.05 -0.10
C CYS A 141 0.57 -7.90 1.36
N ARG A 142 1.14 -8.95 1.95
CA ARG A 142 1.67 -8.92 3.31
C ARG A 142 2.80 -7.91 3.46
N ILE A 143 3.74 -7.85 2.52
CA ILE A 143 4.84 -6.88 2.52
C ILE A 143 4.29 -5.45 2.38
N ALA A 144 3.35 -5.22 1.47
CA ALA A 144 2.73 -3.91 1.28
C ALA A 144 2.08 -3.36 2.56
N LEU A 145 1.44 -4.24 3.34
CA LEU A 145 0.66 -3.90 4.54
C LEU A 145 1.49 -3.91 5.84
N SER A 146 2.67 -4.55 5.87
CA SER A 146 3.45 -4.72 7.10
C SER A 146 4.37 -3.54 7.40
N GLY A 147 4.67 -3.29 8.69
CA GLY A 147 5.57 -2.23 9.13
C GLY A 147 5.13 -0.85 8.61
N ARG A 148 6.06 -0.08 8.00
CA ARG A 148 5.69 1.08 7.20
C ARG A 148 5.00 0.57 5.93
N PRO A 149 3.69 0.83 5.73
CA PRO A 149 3.03 0.43 4.49
C PRO A 149 3.67 1.06 3.26
N GLY A 150 3.47 0.45 2.10
CA GLY A 150 4.01 1.01 0.88
C GLY A 150 3.76 0.11 -0.34
N PRO A 151 4.02 0.61 -1.55
CA PRO A 151 3.80 -0.13 -2.77
C PRO A 151 4.79 -1.29 -2.93
N VAL A 152 4.33 -2.31 -3.62
CA VAL A 152 5.10 -3.46 -4.09
C VAL A 152 4.79 -3.71 -5.57
N LEU A 153 5.74 -4.27 -6.31
CA LEU A 153 5.52 -4.69 -7.69
C LEU A 153 5.64 -6.19 -7.80
N LEU A 154 4.71 -6.80 -8.51
CA LEU A 154 4.79 -8.16 -8.99
C LEU A 154 4.75 -8.14 -10.52
N ASP A 155 5.86 -8.53 -11.12
CA ASP A 155 6.07 -8.61 -12.56
C ASP A 155 5.67 -10.03 -13.03
N VAL A 156 4.65 -10.12 -13.89
CA VAL A 156 4.02 -11.38 -14.25
C VAL A 156 4.18 -11.63 -15.75
N PRO A 157 4.99 -12.63 -16.15
CA PRO A 157 5.09 -13.07 -17.52
C PRO A 157 3.73 -13.60 -18.03
N ARG A 158 3.39 -13.20 -19.27
CA ARG A 158 2.10 -13.55 -19.88
C ARG A 158 1.89 -15.06 -19.98
N ASP A 159 2.91 -15.79 -20.38
CA ASP A 159 2.88 -17.24 -20.50
C ASP A 159 2.59 -17.94 -19.17
N LEU A 160 3.05 -17.38 -18.03
CA LEU A 160 2.72 -17.93 -16.71
C LEU A 160 1.27 -17.63 -16.29
N ALA A 161 0.74 -16.47 -16.68
CA ALA A 161 -0.67 -16.15 -16.43
C ALA A 161 -1.61 -17.05 -17.24
N GLU A 162 -1.18 -17.44 -18.45
CA GLU A 162 -1.95 -18.30 -19.38
C GLU A 162 -1.67 -19.80 -19.17
N ALA A 163 -0.62 -20.18 -18.45
CA ALA A 163 -0.24 -21.57 -18.23
C ALA A 163 -1.29 -22.35 -17.42
N GLU A 164 -1.45 -23.61 -17.77
CA GLU A 164 -2.23 -24.54 -16.96
C GLU A 164 -1.54 -24.85 -15.64
N VAL A 165 -2.28 -24.74 -14.55
CA VAL A 165 -1.86 -25.06 -13.20
C VAL A 165 -2.69 -26.23 -12.69
N ASN A 166 -2.01 -27.28 -12.21
CA ASN A 166 -2.67 -28.40 -11.55
C ASN A 166 -3.41 -27.92 -10.29
N GLU A 167 -4.62 -28.44 -10.04
CA GLU A 167 -5.47 -28.00 -8.92
C GLU A 167 -4.80 -28.25 -7.55
N GLU A 168 -4.08 -29.36 -7.38
CA GLU A 168 -3.36 -29.67 -6.14
C GLU A 168 -2.27 -28.62 -5.88
N ARG A 169 -1.47 -28.28 -6.89
CA ARG A 169 -0.47 -27.20 -6.81
C ARG A 169 -1.06 -25.83 -6.55
N ALA A 170 -2.23 -25.55 -7.17
CA ALA A 170 -2.95 -24.31 -6.93
C ALA A 170 -3.42 -24.20 -5.47
N GLN A 171 -3.92 -25.29 -4.88
CA GLN A 171 -4.33 -25.31 -3.48
C GLN A 171 -3.15 -25.20 -2.52
N GLU A 172 -2.01 -25.84 -2.81
CA GLU A 172 -0.76 -25.66 -2.06
C GLU A 172 -0.32 -24.18 -2.06
N SER A 173 -0.32 -23.54 -3.24
CA SER A 173 0.03 -22.11 -3.41
C SER A 173 -0.93 -21.18 -2.66
N LEU A 174 -2.19 -21.51 -2.61
CA LEU A 174 -3.18 -20.76 -1.83
C LEU A 174 -3.02 -20.98 -0.32
N GLY A 175 -2.43 -22.02 0.22
CA GLY A 175 -2.10 -22.24 1.62
C GLY A 175 -2.88 -21.44 2.68
N PRO A 176 -2.50 -21.41 3.92
CA PRO A 176 -3.10 -20.54 4.93
C PRO A 176 -2.76 -19.07 4.68
N LEU A 177 -3.77 -18.19 4.70
CA LEU A 177 -3.56 -16.74 4.54
C LEU A 177 -2.93 -16.14 5.79
N ILE A 178 -1.68 -15.72 5.68
CA ILE A 178 -0.94 -15.03 6.75
C ILE A 178 -1.10 -13.52 6.55
N ARG A 179 -1.83 -12.88 7.46
CA ARG A 179 -2.03 -11.42 7.43
C ARG A 179 -0.92 -10.70 8.19
N ALA A 180 -0.59 -9.48 7.72
CA ALA A 180 0.27 -8.59 8.48
C ALA A 180 -0.38 -8.24 9.83
N GLN A 181 0.41 -8.34 10.90
CA GLN A 181 -0.02 -7.93 12.24
C GLN A 181 0.75 -6.68 12.66
N ALA A 182 0.07 -5.76 13.32
CA ALA A 182 0.72 -4.63 13.94
C ALA A 182 1.52 -5.10 15.17
N PRO A 183 2.78 -4.65 15.35
CA PRO A 183 3.52 -4.94 16.57
C PRO A 183 2.86 -4.26 17.77
N ALA A 184 2.90 -4.88 18.93
CA ALA A 184 2.52 -4.24 20.17
C ALA A 184 3.60 -3.22 20.60
N ALA A 185 3.17 -2.15 21.25
CA ALA A 185 4.09 -1.22 21.89
C ALA A 185 4.72 -1.84 23.15
N ASP A 186 5.96 -1.47 23.45
CA ASP A 186 6.61 -1.79 24.73
C ASP A 186 5.88 -1.08 25.87
N GLY A 187 5.38 -1.85 26.84
CA GLY A 187 4.56 -1.31 27.94
C GLY A 187 5.29 -0.30 28.83
N GLU A 188 6.57 -0.54 29.11
CA GLU A 188 7.36 0.36 29.94
C GLU A 188 7.65 1.68 29.20
N ALA A 189 7.91 1.60 27.89
CA ALA A 189 8.09 2.79 27.05
C ALA A 189 6.80 3.64 26.98
N VAL A 190 5.63 3.01 26.92
CA VAL A 190 4.34 3.72 26.98
C VAL A 190 4.15 4.43 28.31
N VAL A 191 4.46 3.78 29.45
CA VAL A 191 4.38 4.39 30.78
C VAL A 191 5.34 5.59 30.89
N ARG A 192 6.58 5.45 30.43
CA ARG A 192 7.55 6.57 30.42
C ARG A 192 7.06 7.75 29.57
N ALA A 193 6.50 7.48 28.38
CA ALA A 193 5.95 8.52 27.52
C ALA A 193 4.77 9.26 28.19
N ALA A 194 3.90 8.52 28.87
CA ALA A 194 2.78 9.10 29.62
C ALA A 194 3.28 9.97 30.78
N GLN A 195 4.29 9.53 31.54
CA GLN A 195 4.89 10.30 32.62
C GLN A 195 5.48 11.61 32.10
N LEU A 196 6.27 11.57 31.03
CA LEU A 196 6.83 12.77 30.40
C LEU A 196 5.74 13.78 30.00
N LEU A 197 4.63 13.31 29.42
CA LEU A 197 3.50 14.17 29.06
C LEU A 197 2.81 14.82 30.26
N MET A 198 2.88 14.21 31.44
CA MET A 198 2.29 14.74 32.68
C MET A 198 3.19 15.73 33.42
N GLU A 199 4.50 15.72 33.16
CA GLU A 199 5.52 16.54 33.83
C GLU A 199 5.77 17.89 33.14
N VAL A 200 5.26 18.09 31.94
CA VAL A 200 5.53 19.26 31.07
C VAL A 200 4.38 20.26 31.09
N GLU A 201 4.67 21.53 30.81
CA GLU A 201 3.68 22.60 30.79
C GLU A 201 3.12 22.85 29.38
N HIS A 202 3.95 22.65 28.35
CA HIS A 202 3.62 22.95 26.94
C HIS A 202 3.83 21.75 26.00
N PRO A 203 3.11 20.63 26.19
CA PRO A 203 3.22 19.48 25.30
C PRO A 203 2.63 19.76 23.92
N LEU A 204 3.22 19.18 22.86
CA LEU A 204 2.70 19.21 21.50
C LEU A 204 2.70 17.79 20.91
N ILE A 205 1.62 17.39 20.26
CA ILE A 205 1.55 16.13 19.51
C ILE A 205 1.65 16.44 18.01
N ILE A 206 2.57 15.79 17.30
CA ILE A 206 2.67 15.84 15.84
C ILE A 206 2.20 14.49 15.29
N ALA A 207 1.01 14.45 14.66
CA ALA A 207 0.45 13.27 14.05
C ALA A 207 0.76 13.21 12.56
N GLY A 208 1.27 12.08 12.07
CA GLY A 208 1.60 11.84 10.67
C GLY A 208 0.86 10.66 10.05
N GLY A 209 1.24 10.31 8.83
CA GLY A 209 0.60 9.24 8.03
C GLY A 209 0.55 7.87 8.72
N GLY A 210 1.53 7.56 9.59
CA GLY A 210 1.52 6.33 10.39
C GLY A 210 0.33 6.26 11.35
N ALA A 211 -0.04 7.38 11.98
CA ALA A 211 -1.24 7.45 12.82
C ALA A 211 -2.54 7.23 11.99
N TYR A 212 -2.56 7.69 10.74
CA TYR A 212 -3.66 7.42 9.82
C TYR A 212 -3.77 5.93 9.48
N TRP A 213 -2.68 5.32 9.01
CA TRP A 213 -2.67 3.92 8.59
C TRP A 213 -2.94 2.93 9.73
N SER A 214 -2.47 3.24 10.94
CA SER A 214 -2.73 2.42 12.14
C SER A 214 -4.15 2.56 12.69
N GLY A 215 -4.96 3.50 12.17
CA GLY A 215 -6.30 3.76 12.71
C GLY A 215 -6.32 4.46 14.06
N ALA A 216 -5.23 5.14 14.45
CA ALA A 216 -5.07 5.77 15.76
C ALA A 216 -5.97 6.99 16.00
N GLY A 217 -6.68 7.49 14.97
CA GLY A 217 -7.48 8.70 15.07
C GLY A 217 -8.44 8.77 16.27
N PRO A 218 -9.29 7.77 16.56
CA PRO A 218 -10.17 7.80 17.74
C PRO A 218 -9.41 7.90 19.06
N ALA A 219 -8.34 7.12 19.22
CA ALA A 219 -7.51 7.17 20.43
C ALA A 219 -6.79 8.51 20.59
N LEU A 220 -6.27 9.06 19.47
CA LEU A 220 -5.60 10.35 19.47
C LEU A 220 -6.56 11.50 19.82
N ARG A 221 -7.78 11.51 19.26
CA ARG A 221 -8.82 12.49 19.63
C ARG A 221 -9.18 12.41 21.11
N LYS A 222 -9.36 11.18 21.61
CA LYS A 222 -9.69 10.99 23.02
C LYS A 222 -8.58 11.51 23.92
N LEU A 223 -7.32 11.14 23.67
CA LEU A 223 -6.16 11.61 24.41
C LEU A 223 -6.05 13.14 24.38
N ALA A 224 -6.13 13.72 23.19
CA ALA A 224 -6.04 15.16 22.99
C ALA A 224 -7.14 15.93 23.75
N ASN A 225 -8.38 15.46 23.68
CA ASN A 225 -9.51 16.10 24.33
C ASN A 225 -9.49 15.95 25.85
N ASP A 226 -9.24 14.75 26.36
CA ASP A 226 -9.26 14.47 27.80
C ASP A 226 -8.18 15.23 28.58
N PHE A 227 -7.02 15.42 27.97
CA PHE A 227 -5.85 16.06 28.56
C PHE A 227 -5.54 17.44 27.95
N ARG A 228 -6.41 17.96 27.06
CA ARG A 228 -6.25 19.26 26.37
C ARG A 228 -4.90 19.39 25.66
N LEU A 229 -4.41 18.31 25.06
CA LEU A 229 -3.13 18.27 24.37
C LEU A 229 -3.27 18.81 22.94
N PRO A 230 -2.52 19.85 22.57
CA PRO A 230 -2.53 20.36 21.21
C PRO A 230 -2.00 19.30 20.22
N VAL A 231 -2.73 19.08 19.14
CA VAL A 231 -2.37 18.13 18.09
C VAL A 231 -2.25 18.82 16.75
N MET A 232 -1.08 18.70 16.16
CA MET A 232 -0.83 19.11 14.80
C MET A 232 -0.82 17.89 13.89
N ALA A 233 -1.70 17.87 12.92
CA ALA A 233 -1.83 16.77 11.96
C ALA A 233 -1.22 17.11 10.59
N GLN A 234 -0.33 16.25 10.09
CA GLN A 234 0.38 16.39 8.82
C GLN A 234 -0.08 15.36 7.77
N GLY A 235 -0.06 15.75 6.50
CA GLY A 235 -0.32 14.85 5.37
C GLY A 235 -1.62 14.06 5.54
N LEU A 236 -1.55 12.74 5.52
CA LEU A 236 -2.73 11.87 5.66
C LEU A 236 -3.36 11.90 7.07
N ALA A 237 -2.66 12.40 8.08
CA ALA A 237 -3.21 12.54 9.42
C ALA A 237 -4.16 13.74 9.57
N ARG A 238 -4.20 14.66 8.61
CA ARG A 238 -5.12 15.81 8.64
C ARG A 238 -6.57 15.33 8.81
N GLY A 239 -7.27 15.95 9.77
CA GLY A 239 -8.63 15.56 10.15
C GLY A 239 -8.70 14.37 11.12
N LEU A 240 -7.60 13.73 11.53
CA LEU A 240 -7.63 12.76 12.64
C LEU A 240 -8.01 13.43 13.95
N VAL A 241 -7.50 14.62 14.21
CA VAL A 241 -8.02 15.58 15.18
C VAL A 241 -8.44 16.80 14.36
N PRO A 242 -9.75 17.05 14.19
CA PRO A 242 -10.26 18.13 13.36
C PRO A 242 -9.81 19.51 13.85
N GLU A 243 -9.58 20.43 12.93
CA GLU A 243 -9.11 21.80 13.22
C GLU A 243 -10.22 22.70 13.81
N ASP A 244 -11.46 22.25 13.83
CA ASP A 244 -12.59 22.88 14.54
C ASP A 244 -12.69 22.45 16.02
N MET A 245 -11.90 21.48 16.43
CA MET A 245 -11.67 21.15 17.85
C MET A 245 -10.67 22.12 18.45
N GLU A 246 -10.88 22.51 19.71
CA GLU A 246 -10.03 23.45 20.45
C GLU A 246 -8.54 22.99 20.53
N VAL A 247 -8.30 21.69 20.40
CA VAL A 247 -6.97 21.07 20.48
C VAL A 247 -6.40 20.68 19.09
N GLY A 248 -7.11 20.93 18.00
CA GLY A 248 -6.69 20.62 16.64
C GLY A 248 -6.03 21.81 15.95
N PHE A 249 -4.83 21.63 15.36
CA PHE A 249 -4.12 22.71 14.70
C PHE A 249 -3.64 22.31 13.30
N SER A 250 -3.68 23.29 12.39
CA SER A 250 -3.09 23.17 11.06
C SER A 250 -1.61 23.51 11.06
N TRP A 251 -0.89 23.06 10.03
CA TRP A 251 0.54 23.26 9.87
C TRP A 251 1.04 24.71 10.02
N PRO A 252 0.40 25.77 9.50
CA PRO A 252 0.89 27.12 9.66
C PRO A 252 1.02 27.57 11.13
N LEU A 253 0.19 27.02 12.01
CA LEU A 253 0.23 27.33 13.46
C LEU A 253 1.20 26.44 14.23
N ALA A 254 1.62 25.35 13.64
CA ALA A 254 2.48 24.37 14.26
C ALA A 254 3.90 24.86 14.49
N HIS A 255 4.44 25.65 13.59
CA HIS A 255 5.82 26.13 13.71
C HIS A 255 6.02 27.08 14.91
N PRO A 256 5.13 28.05 15.17
CA PRO A 256 5.14 28.77 16.43
C PRO A 256 4.96 27.86 17.65
N ALA A 257 3.96 26.98 17.64
CA ALA A 257 3.69 26.07 18.76
C ALA A 257 4.86 25.13 19.07
N ALA A 258 5.55 24.63 18.04
CA ALA A 258 6.72 23.76 18.22
C ALA A 258 7.94 24.48 18.84
N LYS A 259 8.01 25.81 18.73
CA LYS A 259 9.07 26.62 19.39
C LYS A 259 8.82 26.85 20.87
N GLU A 260 7.54 26.85 21.26
CA GLU A 260 7.12 27.05 22.65
C GLU A 260 6.93 25.72 23.39
N ALA A 261 6.88 24.61 22.67
CA ALA A 261 6.71 23.28 23.25
C ALA A 261 7.97 22.83 24.00
N ASP A 262 7.78 22.39 25.25
CA ASP A 262 8.83 21.79 26.10
C ASP A 262 8.90 20.26 25.90
N LEU A 263 7.86 19.65 25.25
CA LEU A 263 7.85 18.25 24.83
C LEU A 263 7.09 18.09 23.52
N VAL A 264 7.64 17.33 22.58
CA VAL A 264 6.97 16.96 21.34
C VAL A 264 6.81 15.45 21.26
N LEU A 265 5.56 14.98 21.27
CA LEU A 265 5.21 13.58 20.99
C LEU A 265 4.95 13.39 19.49
N VAL A 266 5.79 12.59 18.84
CA VAL A 266 5.64 12.30 17.40
C VAL A 266 4.90 11.00 17.20
N ALA A 267 3.66 11.07 16.71
CA ALA A 267 2.78 9.94 16.44
C ALA A 267 2.73 9.61 14.93
N GLY A 268 3.57 8.67 14.50
CA GLY A 268 3.56 8.17 13.12
C GLY A 268 3.97 9.19 12.04
N SER A 269 4.79 10.18 12.38
CA SER A 269 5.37 11.14 11.44
C SER A 269 6.87 10.88 11.22
N ARG A 270 7.37 11.26 10.04
CA ARG A 270 8.80 11.26 9.70
C ARG A 270 9.46 12.62 9.94
N LEU A 271 8.68 13.65 10.25
CA LEU A 271 9.12 15.03 10.46
C LEU A 271 9.83 15.64 9.22
N ASN A 272 9.42 15.26 8.03
CA ASN A 272 9.96 15.76 6.76
C ASN A 272 9.02 16.77 6.09
#